data_adf0d48a54c6940b88ad0b86c3fb4aa7
#
_entry.id   adf0d48a54c6940b88ad0b86c3fb4aa7
#
_cell.length_a   1.000
_cell.length_b   1.000
_cell.length_c   1.000
_cell.angle_alpha   90.00
_cell.angle_beta   90.00
_cell.angle_gamma   90.00
#
_symmetry.space_group_name_H-M   'P 1'
#
loop_
_entity.id
_entity.type
_entity.pdbx_description
1 polymer ?
#
loop_
_entity_poly.entity_id
_entity_poly.type
_entity_poly.pdbx_seq_one_letter_code
_entity_poly.pdbx_strand_id
1 'polypeptide(L)'
;MTMQPVRADLLLAINEPVNLTNCDREPIHIPGYIQPHGVLFVLKEPDLTIVRVSANTASWLGRAPADLLGQPVSEILNAAEIYAIHRCLAGDFEYVNPLRVGLDTPSGRIDAYSIVHRSGDEIVLEIELGYAEPVSENATYFDFYRQVKAPIAALQGDVSFESLCTQLVESVRHLTGFDRVMLYRFEPSGDGNVIAEARDPNLEPYLGLHYPASDIPQQARHLYTLNHLRLVPDATYTPVAVIPQLDPLTQAPLDLSQSVLRSISPLHTEYMQNMGVRASMSISLVRDRQLWGLIACHHRTPKLIPYFLRTVCEFIGQMAAFELTAKADLQDRDYQIEIDTLKTSFFKSISQQTDVLTALTQSPTDLLNLVGATGSRSRLKVS
;
A
#
# COMPACT_ATOMS: atom_id res chain seq x y z
N MET A 1 6.36 8.71 -16.48
CA MET A 1 5.93 7.66 -17.43
C MET A 1 4.57 7.19 -16.95
N THR A 2 3.48 7.52 -17.62
CA THR A 2 2.13 7.11 -17.24
C THR A 2 2.06 5.59 -17.31
N MET A 3 1.87 4.92 -16.17
CA MET A 3 1.63 3.48 -16.14
C MET A 3 0.38 3.16 -16.97
N GLN A 4 0.52 2.39 -18.03
CA GLN A 4 -0.64 1.86 -18.75
C GLN A 4 -1.19 0.67 -17.96
N PRO A 5 -2.53 0.52 -17.86
CA PRO A 5 -3.13 -0.67 -17.26
C PRO A 5 -2.66 -1.91 -18.02
N VAL A 6 -2.43 -3.01 -17.28
CA VAL A 6 -2.07 -4.30 -17.90
C VAL A 6 -3.18 -4.67 -18.88
N ARG A 7 -2.80 -4.99 -20.11
CA ARG A 7 -3.76 -5.35 -21.17
C ARG A 7 -4.49 -6.63 -20.78
N ALA A 8 -5.83 -6.60 -20.84
CA ALA A 8 -6.69 -7.71 -20.43
C ALA A 8 -6.38 -9.04 -21.18
N ASP A 9 -5.91 -8.95 -22.41
CA ASP A 9 -5.53 -10.11 -23.25
C ASP A 9 -4.23 -10.80 -22.79
N LEU A 10 -3.49 -10.19 -21.86
CA LEU A 10 -2.26 -10.75 -21.29
C LEU A 10 -2.45 -11.33 -19.88
N LEU A 11 -3.62 -11.15 -19.26
CA LEU A 11 -3.90 -11.68 -17.94
C LEU A 11 -4.11 -13.20 -17.98
N LEU A 12 -3.78 -13.87 -16.87
CA LEU A 12 -4.10 -15.27 -16.66
C LEU A 12 -5.60 -15.50 -16.61
N ALA A 13 -6.04 -16.68 -17.01
CA ALA A 13 -7.44 -17.08 -16.82
C ALA A 13 -7.75 -17.20 -15.32
N ILE A 14 -9.01 -16.94 -14.95
CA ILE A 14 -9.48 -17.14 -13.56
C ILE A 14 -9.26 -18.60 -13.19
N ASN A 15 -8.61 -18.84 -12.04
CA ASN A 15 -8.20 -20.16 -11.53
C ASN A 15 -7.02 -20.82 -12.26
N GLU A 16 -6.32 -20.13 -13.18
CA GLU A 16 -5.04 -20.63 -13.66
C GLU A 16 -4.01 -20.62 -12.51
N PRO A 17 -3.24 -21.71 -12.29
CA PRO A 17 -2.26 -21.74 -11.20
C PRO A 17 -1.18 -20.68 -11.38
N VAL A 18 -1.00 -19.84 -10.35
CA VAL A 18 0.02 -18.80 -10.34
C VAL A 18 1.34 -19.37 -9.83
N ASN A 19 2.45 -18.99 -10.48
CA ASN A 19 3.81 -19.39 -10.11
C ASN A 19 4.80 -18.25 -10.43
N LEU A 20 6.07 -18.43 -10.08
CA LEU A 20 7.11 -17.40 -10.26
C LEU A 20 7.35 -16.96 -11.72
N THR A 21 6.88 -17.71 -12.70
CA THR A 21 7.08 -17.39 -14.13
C THR A 21 5.90 -16.66 -14.77
N ASN A 22 4.74 -16.58 -14.09
CA ASN A 22 3.53 -15.97 -14.61
C ASN A 22 2.83 -15.01 -13.62
N CYS A 23 3.42 -14.77 -12.46
CA CYS A 23 2.84 -13.93 -11.41
C CYS A 23 2.61 -12.47 -11.83
N ASP A 24 3.38 -11.97 -12.79
CA ASP A 24 3.21 -10.64 -13.39
C ASP A 24 1.93 -10.50 -14.22
N ARG A 25 1.30 -11.63 -14.57
CA ARG A 25 0.05 -11.72 -15.33
C ARG A 25 -1.16 -12.09 -14.47
N GLU A 26 -0.96 -12.33 -13.17
CA GLU A 26 -2.05 -12.65 -12.25
C GLU A 26 -3.04 -11.48 -12.16
N PRO A 27 -4.35 -11.72 -12.39
CA PRO A 27 -5.36 -10.68 -12.27
C PRO A 27 -5.73 -10.41 -10.80
N ILE A 28 -4.77 -9.91 -10.02
CA ILE A 28 -4.89 -9.71 -8.56
C ILE A 28 -6.00 -8.75 -8.13
N HIS A 29 -6.60 -8.01 -9.05
CA HIS A 29 -7.76 -7.13 -8.81
C HIS A 29 -9.10 -7.87 -8.83
N ILE A 30 -9.16 -9.06 -9.44
CA ILE A 30 -10.35 -9.90 -9.57
C ILE A 30 -10.14 -11.31 -9.00
N PRO A 31 -9.64 -11.46 -7.77
CA PRO A 31 -9.28 -12.78 -7.22
C PRO A 31 -10.50 -13.69 -7.01
N GLY A 32 -11.72 -13.17 -6.95
CA GLY A 32 -12.93 -13.91 -6.60
C GLY A 32 -13.03 -14.28 -5.12
N TYR A 33 -12.13 -13.81 -4.28
CA TYR A 33 -11.99 -14.15 -2.87
C TYR A 33 -11.71 -12.92 -2.02
N ILE A 34 -12.09 -12.99 -0.73
CA ILE A 34 -11.75 -12.00 0.30
C ILE A 34 -10.97 -12.63 1.46
N GLN A 35 -10.38 -11.79 2.28
CA GLN A 35 -9.80 -12.16 3.57
C GLN A 35 -10.92 -12.43 4.61
N PRO A 36 -10.74 -13.36 5.60
CA PRO A 36 -11.84 -13.84 6.45
C PRO A 36 -12.23 -12.92 7.62
N HIS A 37 -11.52 -11.81 7.84
CA HIS A 37 -11.77 -10.88 8.97
C HIS A 37 -12.95 -9.94 8.74
N GLY A 38 -13.73 -10.16 7.70
CA GLY A 38 -14.95 -9.42 7.41
C GLY A 38 -15.87 -10.16 6.45
N VAL A 39 -16.99 -9.54 6.11
CA VAL A 39 -17.96 -10.02 5.12
C VAL A 39 -18.12 -8.97 4.00
N LEU A 40 -18.41 -9.45 2.80
CA LEU A 40 -18.61 -8.61 1.63
C LEU A 40 -19.98 -8.88 1.03
N PHE A 41 -20.68 -7.81 0.69
CA PHE A 41 -21.94 -7.81 -0.07
C PHE A 41 -21.75 -6.98 -1.33
N VAL A 42 -22.32 -7.46 -2.43
CA VAL A 42 -22.47 -6.68 -3.66
C VAL A 42 -23.95 -6.39 -3.85
N LEU A 43 -24.25 -5.12 -3.99
CA LEU A 43 -25.60 -4.59 -4.01
C LEU A 43 -25.92 -3.98 -5.37
N LYS A 44 -27.15 -4.14 -5.82
CA LYS A 44 -27.66 -3.55 -7.07
C LYS A 44 -28.70 -2.48 -6.80
N GLU A 45 -28.53 -1.31 -7.41
CA GLU A 45 -29.54 -0.25 -7.38
C GLU A 45 -30.77 -0.60 -8.24
N PRO A 46 -31.98 -0.01 -7.95
CA PRO A 46 -32.20 1.01 -6.91
C PRO A 46 -32.47 0.44 -5.51
N ASP A 47 -32.83 -0.83 -5.41
CA ASP A 47 -33.38 -1.44 -4.18
C ASP A 47 -32.29 -1.99 -3.26
N LEU A 48 -31.02 -1.82 -3.60
CA LEU A 48 -29.87 -2.39 -2.88
C LEU A 48 -30.03 -3.90 -2.66
N THR A 49 -30.49 -4.60 -3.71
CA THR A 49 -30.62 -6.06 -3.69
C THR A 49 -29.25 -6.72 -3.65
N ILE A 50 -29.05 -7.69 -2.77
CA ILE A 50 -27.83 -8.46 -2.64
C ILE A 50 -27.69 -9.40 -3.83
N VAL A 51 -26.72 -9.14 -4.71
CA VAL A 51 -26.46 -9.93 -5.92
C VAL A 51 -25.26 -10.86 -5.78
N ARG A 52 -24.31 -10.53 -4.88
CA ARG A 52 -23.20 -11.40 -4.50
C ARG A 52 -22.93 -11.24 -3.01
N VAL A 53 -22.35 -12.26 -2.39
CA VAL A 53 -22.03 -12.25 -0.97
C VAL A 53 -20.84 -13.15 -0.67
N SER A 54 -20.04 -12.85 0.35
CA SER A 54 -18.96 -13.73 0.77
C SER A 54 -19.46 -14.99 1.47
N ALA A 55 -18.79 -16.12 1.27
CA ALA A 55 -19.21 -17.44 1.75
C ALA A 55 -19.25 -17.55 3.29
N ASN A 56 -18.57 -16.68 4.02
CA ASN A 56 -18.44 -16.72 5.49
C ASN A 56 -19.59 -16.03 6.25
N THR A 57 -20.65 -15.59 5.57
CA THR A 57 -21.81 -14.98 6.25
C THR A 57 -22.50 -15.94 7.23
N ALA A 58 -22.50 -17.25 6.95
CA ALA A 58 -23.02 -18.24 7.88
C ALA A 58 -22.28 -18.23 9.22
N SER A 59 -20.95 -18.08 9.19
CA SER A 59 -20.12 -18.04 10.39
C SER A 59 -20.24 -16.74 11.17
N TRP A 60 -20.32 -15.60 10.48
CA TRP A 60 -20.37 -14.28 11.10
C TRP A 60 -21.78 -13.82 11.46
N LEU A 61 -22.76 -14.06 10.60
CA LEU A 61 -24.13 -13.54 10.73
C LEU A 61 -25.16 -14.64 11.04
N GLY A 62 -24.75 -15.92 11.05
CA GLY A 62 -25.68 -17.02 11.20
C GLY A 62 -26.63 -17.23 10.01
N ARG A 63 -26.37 -16.59 8.87
CA ARG A 63 -27.20 -16.65 7.66
C ARG A 63 -26.38 -17.20 6.48
N ALA A 64 -26.87 -18.23 5.83
CA ALA A 64 -26.20 -18.80 4.69
C ALA A 64 -26.26 -17.85 3.46
N PRO A 65 -25.26 -17.88 2.56
CA PRO A 65 -25.28 -17.09 1.33
C PRO A 65 -26.58 -17.23 0.52
N ALA A 66 -27.14 -18.45 0.45
CA ALA A 66 -28.38 -18.71 -0.28
C ALA A 66 -29.60 -18.00 0.32
N ASP A 67 -29.59 -17.70 1.61
CA ASP A 67 -30.70 -17.01 2.30
C ASP A 67 -30.63 -15.48 2.08
N LEU A 68 -29.49 -14.97 1.63
CA LEU A 68 -29.21 -13.54 1.45
C LEU A 68 -29.28 -13.13 -0.02
N LEU A 69 -28.88 -14.00 -0.93
CA LEU A 69 -28.89 -13.70 -2.37
C LEU A 69 -30.31 -13.41 -2.86
N GLY A 70 -30.47 -12.32 -3.59
CA GLY A 70 -31.75 -11.82 -4.10
C GLY A 70 -32.62 -11.10 -3.07
N GLN A 71 -32.16 -11.00 -1.81
CA GLN A 71 -32.87 -10.24 -0.77
C GLN A 71 -32.37 -8.79 -0.74
N PRO A 72 -33.23 -7.83 -0.32
CA PRO A 72 -32.77 -6.45 -0.11
C PRO A 72 -31.83 -6.37 1.09
N VAL A 73 -30.90 -5.42 1.07
CA VAL A 73 -29.94 -5.21 2.17
C VAL A 73 -30.61 -4.86 3.51
N SER A 74 -31.88 -4.43 3.48
CA SER A 74 -32.70 -4.19 4.68
C SER A 74 -32.93 -5.44 5.56
N GLU A 75 -32.63 -6.63 5.06
CA GLU A 75 -32.63 -7.88 5.82
C GLU A 75 -31.49 -7.94 6.86
N ILE A 76 -30.45 -7.11 6.69
CA ILE A 76 -29.26 -7.10 7.55
C ILE A 76 -28.94 -5.70 8.11
N LEU A 77 -29.40 -4.63 7.47
CA LEU A 77 -29.18 -3.26 7.87
C LEU A 77 -30.48 -2.54 8.19
N ASN A 78 -30.45 -1.62 9.14
CA ASN A 78 -31.61 -0.80 9.48
C ASN A 78 -31.77 0.41 8.52
N ALA A 79 -32.89 1.10 8.62
CA ALA A 79 -33.23 2.22 7.73
C ALA A 79 -32.22 3.40 7.81
N ALA A 80 -31.64 3.66 8.98
CA ALA A 80 -30.64 4.74 9.14
C ALA A 80 -29.32 4.38 8.45
N GLU A 81 -28.89 3.13 8.52
CA GLU A 81 -27.70 2.61 7.87
C GLU A 81 -27.87 2.60 6.34
N ILE A 82 -29.04 2.18 5.85
CA ILE A 82 -29.40 2.23 4.42
C ILE A 82 -29.40 3.68 3.92
N TYR A 83 -29.99 4.60 4.69
CA TYR A 83 -29.95 6.02 4.36
C TYR A 83 -28.51 6.56 4.28
N ALA A 84 -27.63 6.14 5.19
CA ALA A 84 -26.23 6.50 5.14
C ALA A 84 -25.52 5.96 3.87
N ILE A 85 -25.82 4.72 3.44
CA ILE A 85 -25.35 4.18 2.16
C ILE A 85 -25.81 5.04 0.98
N HIS A 86 -27.11 5.38 0.91
CA HIS A 86 -27.62 6.25 -0.16
C HIS A 86 -26.96 7.62 -0.18
N ARG A 87 -26.63 8.18 0.99
CA ARG A 87 -25.86 9.42 1.07
C ARG A 87 -24.44 9.27 0.50
N CYS A 88 -23.77 8.13 0.77
CA CYS A 88 -22.50 7.82 0.15
C CYS A 88 -22.59 7.76 -1.37
N LEU A 89 -23.65 7.10 -1.89
CA LEU A 89 -23.88 6.96 -3.33
C LEU A 89 -24.18 8.29 -4.04
N ALA A 90 -24.78 9.24 -3.33
CA ALA A 90 -25.11 10.57 -3.83
C ALA A 90 -23.96 11.58 -3.74
N GLY A 91 -22.90 11.26 -3.00
CA GLY A 91 -21.75 12.11 -2.74
C GLY A 91 -20.43 11.50 -3.21
N ASP A 92 -19.35 12.07 -2.73
CA ASP A 92 -18.01 11.53 -2.93
C ASP A 92 -17.73 10.47 -1.85
N PHE A 93 -17.51 9.22 -2.28
CA PHE A 93 -17.28 8.09 -1.38
C PHE A 93 -16.09 8.31 -0.43
N GLU A 94 -15.08 9.05 -0.85
CA GLU A 94 -13.88 9.31 -0.06
C GLU A 94 -14.19 10.08 1.23
N TYR A 95 -15.22 10.93 1.23
CA TYR A 95 -15.59 11.77 2.38
C TYR A 95 -16.57 11.12 3.35
N VAL A 96 -17.17 9.99 3.00
CA VAL A 96 -18.27 9.41 3.77
C VAL A 96 -17.91 8.08 4.41
N ASN A 97 -16.88 7.40 3.91
CA ASN A 97 -16.33 6.19 4.53
C ASN A 97 -15.44 6.53 5.73
N PRO A 98 -15.41 5.67 6.79
CA PRO A 98 -16.25 4.47 6.96
C PRO A 98 -17.63 4.80 7.52
N LEU A 99 -18.61 3.94 7.23
CA LEU A 99 -19.88 3.94 7.92
C LEU A 99 -19.84 3.04 9.16
N ARG A 100 -20.60 3.37 10.20
CA ARG A 100 -20.89 2.44 11.29
C ARG A 100 -22.18 1.68 11.01
N VAL A 101 -22.12 0.37 11.17
CA VAL A 101 -23.27 -0.51 11.03
C VAL A 101 -23.37 -1.43 12.24
N GLY A 102 -24.60 -1.64 12.71
CA GLY A 102 -24.88 -2.61 13.78
C GLY A 102 -25.40 -3.91 13.18
N LEU A 103 -24.73 -5.02 13.40
CA LEU A 103 -25.07 -6.31 12.85
C LEU A 103 -25.54 -7.25 13.94
N ASP A 104 -26.60 -8.01 13.66
CA ASP A 104 -27.01 -9.13 14.49
C ASP A 104 -26.18 -10.36 14.13
N THR A 105 -25.48 -10.90 15.13
CA THR A 105 -24.64 -12.10 15.00
C THR A 105 -25.18 -13.20 15.93
N PRO A 106 -24.77 -14.45 15.76
CA PRO A 106 -25.13 -15.52 16.70
C PRO A 106 -24.70 -15.25 18.15
N SER A 107 -23.70 -14.39 18.34
CA SER A 107 -23.18 -14.00 19.66
C SER A 107 -23.81 -12.73 20.23
N GLY A 108 -24.74 -12.11 19.51
CA GLY A 108 -25.39 -10.83 19.86
C GLY A 108 -25.12 -9.73 18.83
N ARG A 109 -25.66 -8.54 19.10
CA ARG A 109 -25.47 -7.38 18.23
C ARG A 109 -24.08 -6.80 18.42
N ILE A 110 -23.40 -6.52 17.31
CA ILE A 110 -22.07 -5.91 17.28
C ILE A 110 -22.09 -4.66 16.40
N ASP A 111 -21.31 -3.66 16.78
CA ASP A 111 -21.03 -2.51 15.94
C ASP A 111 -19.74 -2.76 15.15
N ALA A 112 -19.79 -2.43 13.86
CA ALA A 112 -18.68 -2.66 12.93
C ALA A 112 -18.45 -1.45 12.03
N TYR A 113 -17.24 -1.35 11.48
CA TYR A 113 -16.96 -0.44 10.39
C TYR A 113 -17.32 -1.09 9.06
N SER A 114 -18.00 -0.32 8.21
CA SER A 114 -18.28 -0.71 6.84
C SER A 114 -17.71 0.30 5.85
N ILE A 115 -17.26 -0.20 4.72
CA ILE A 115 -16.72 0.58 3.63
C ILE A 115 -17.60 0.31 2.41
N VAL A 116 -18.01 1.40 1.74
CA VAL A 116 -18.87 1.34 0.55
C VAL A 116 -18.12 1.97 -0.61
N HIS A 117 -18.10 1.30 -1.75
CA HIS A 117 -17.54 1.85 -2.99
C HIS A 117 -18.26 1.28 -4.21
N ARG A 118 -18.06 1.88 -5.38
CA ARG A 118 -18.57 1.36 -6.65
C ARG A 118 -17.56 0.45 -7.32
N SER A 119 -18.07 -0.60 -7.95
CA SER A 119 -17.33 -1.45 -8.88
C SER A 119 -18.19 -1.58 -10.14
N GLY A 120 -17.92 -0.78 -11.18
CA GLY A 120 -18.81 -0.63 -12.32
C GLY A 120 -20.20 -0.12 -11.91
N ASP A 121 -21.25 -0.85 -12.29
CA ASP A 121 -22.64 -0.55 -11.95
C ASP A 121 -23.08 -1.17 -10.61
N GLU A 122 -22.21 -1.93 -9.95
CA GLU A 122 -22.46 -2.58 -8.66
C GLU A 122 -21.90 -1.74 -7.50
N ILE A 123 -22.49 -1.92 -6.32
CA ILE A 123 -22.05 -1.33 -5.07
C ILE A 123 -21.45 -2.43 -4.23
N VAL A 124 -20.20 -2.25 -3.78
CA VAL A 124 -19.55 -3.15 -2.84
C VAL A 124 -19.68 -2.57 -1.45
N LEU A 125 -20.24 -3.36 -0.53
CA LEU A 125 -20.30 -3.09 0.91
C LEU A 125 -19.44 -4.11 1.63
N GLU A 126 -18.38 -3.64 2.25
CA GLU A 126 -17.47 -4.44 3.06
C GLU A 126 -17.69 -4.13 4.53
N ILE A 127 -17.77 -5.15 5.38
CA ILE A 127 -17.97 -4.99 6.82
C ILE A 127 -16.88 -5.77 7.54
N GLU A 128 -16.06 -5.08 8.30
CA GLU A 128 -14.95 -5.67 9.05
C GLU A 128 -15.40 -6.09 10.45
N LEU A 129 -15.19 -7.35 10.81
CA LEU A 129 -15.75 -8.00 12.00
C LEU A 129 -14.69 -8.56 12.97
N GLY A 130 -13.45 -8.59 12.58
CA GLY A 130 -12.37 -9.27 13.34
C GLY A 130 -11.80 -8.50 14.55
N TYR A 131 -12.40 -7.39 14.97
CA TYR A 131 -11.87 -6.59 16.08
C TYR A 131 -12.25 -7.20 17.44
N ALA A 132 -11.24 -7.29 18.32
CA ALA A 132 -11.43 -7.78 19.69
C ALA A 132 -12.15 -6.77 20.60
N GLU A 133 -12.09 -5.47 20.25
CA GLU A 133 -12.73 -4.40 20.99
C GLU A 133 -13.86 -3.77 20.17
N PRO A 134 -14.99 -3.42 20.83
CA PRO A 134 -16.08 -2.75 20.15
C PRO A 134 -15.59 -1.42 19.56
N VAL A 135 -16.15 -1.06 18.42
CA VAL A 135 -15.94 0.25 17.80
C VAL A 135 -16.28 1.33 18.83
N SER A 136 -15.25 2.02 19.34
CA SER A 136 -15.45 3.04 20.37
C SER A 136 -16.35 4.16 19.86
N GLU A 137 -17.49 4.38 20.54
CA GLU A 137 -18.37 5.52 20.24
C GLU A 137 -17.66 6.87 20.39
N ASN A 138 -16.54 6.89 21.13
CA ASN A 138 -15.78 8.06 21.51
C ASN A 138 -14.49 8.28 20.71
N ALA A 139 -14.24 7.51 19.61
CA ALA A 139 -13.16 7.85 18.71
C ALA A 139 -13.53 9.17 18.00
N THR A 140 -13.15 10.27 18.64
CA THR A 140 -13.53 11.62 18.25
C THR A 140 -12.49 12.23 17.31
N TYR A 141 -12.87 13.32 16.63
CA TYR A 141 -11.95 14.20 15.91
C TYR A 141 -10.70 14.55 16.73
N PHE A 142 -10.85 14.73 18.05
CA PHE A 142 -9.73 15.02 18.95
C PHE A 142 -8.73 13.87 19.07
N ASP A 143 -9.17 12.62 19.01
CA ASP A 143 -8.27 11.46 19.05
C ASP A 143 -7.48 11.34 17.77
N PHE A 144 -8.11 11.57 16.63
CA PHE A 144 -7.42 11.66 15.33
C PHE A 144 -6.38 12.78 15.36
N TYR A 145 -6.79 13.99 15.70
CA TYR A 145 -5.89 15.14 15.75
C TYR A 145 -4.70 14.91 16.69
N ARG A 146 -4.95 14.33 17.85
CA ARG A 146 -3.89 14.04 18.84
C ARG A 146 -2.86 13.03 18.29
N GLN A 147 -3.31 12.02 17.54
CA GLN A 147 -2.42 11.01 16.96
C GLN A 147 -1.62 11.53 15.76
N VAL A 148 -2.18 12.42 14.95
CA VAL A 148 -1.50 12.97 13.77
C VAL A 148 -0.63 14.18 14.07
N LYS A 149 -0.89 14.92 15.15
CA LYS A 149 -0.23 16.19 15.46
C LYS A 149 1.29 16.07 15.56
N ALA A 150 1.79 15.11 16.32
CA ALA A 150 3.23 14.93 16.50
C ALA A 150 3.93 14.43 15.22
N PRO A 151 3.43 13.40 14.52
CA PRO A 151 3.98 13.00 13.23
C PRO A 151 4.00 14.12 12.18
N ILE A 152 2.92 14.89 12.05
CA ILE A 152 2.86 16.01 11.09
C ILE A 152 3.85 17.13 11.46
N ALA A 153 3.95 17.49 12.74
CA ALA A 153 4.92 18.49 13.17
C ALA A 153 6.36 18.03 12.87
N ALA A 154 6.65 16.74 13.00
CA ALA A 154 7.94 16.16 12.63
C ALA A 154 8.20 16.26 11.12
N LEU A 155 7.18 16.01 10.28
CA LEU A 155 7.29 16.12 8.83
C LEU A 155 7.60 17.56 8.38
N GLN A 156 7.05 18.56 9.05
CA GLN A 156 7.21 19.99 8.73
C GLN A 156 8.50 20.61 9.28
N GLY A 157 9.30 19.83 10.02
CA GLY A 157 10.55 20.31 10.59
C GLY A 157 11.64 20.57 9.52
N ASP A 158 12.55 21.50 9.84
CA ASP A 158 13.77 21.70 9.02
C ASP A 158 14.81 20.62 9.36
N VAL A 159 14.54 19.40 8.89
CA VAL A 159 15.38 18.22 9.12
C VAL A 159 15.88 17.67 7.77
N SER A 160 16.98 16.93 7.80
CA SER A 160 17.49 16.25 6.59
C SER A 160 16.49 15.21 6.08
N PHE A 161 16.61 14.84 4.81
CA PHE A 161 15.80 13.78 4.19
C PHE A 161 15.88 12.47 4.97
N GLU A 162 17.09 12.05 5.38
CA GLU A 162 17.34 10.82 6.12
C GLU A 162 16.69 10.85 7.52
N SER A 163 16.78 12.00 8.19
CA SER A 163 16.13 12.19 9.50
C SER A 163 14.60 12.13 9.38
N LEU A 164 14.04 12.73 8.33
CA LEU A 164 12.60 12.67 8.05
C LEU A 164 12.14 11.24 7.79
N CYS A 165 12.88 10.47 6.96
CA CYS A 165 12.60 9.06 6.69
C CYS A 165 12.60 8.23 7.98
N THR A 166 13.59 8.44 8.85
CA THR A 166 13.72 7.74 10.14
C THR A 166 12.55 8.06 11.07
N GLN A 167 12.23 9.35 11.25
CA GLN A 167 11.12 9.79 12.10
C GLN A 167 9.76 9.25 11.62
N LEU A 168 9.57 9.14 10.31
CA LEU A 168 8.35 8.59 9.73
C LEU A 168 8.15 7.12 10.09
N VAL A 169 9.17 6.27 9.88
CA VAL A 169 9.05 4.83 10.18
C VAL A 169 8.94 4.58 11.69
N GLU A 170 9.61 5.38 12.53
CA GLU A 170 9.47 5.32 13.99
C GLU A 170 8.06 5.71 14.44
N SER A 171 7.48 6.78 13.87
CA SER A 171 6.13 7.23 14.18
C SER A 171 5.09 6.18 13.81
N VAL A 172 5.15 5.61 12.62
CA VAL A 172 4.23 4.55 12.19
C VAL A 172 4.40 3.30 13.04
N ARG A 173 5.65 2.91 13.38
CA ARG A 173 5.90 1.78 14.26
C ARG A 173 5.32 2.00 15.66
N HIS A 174 5.49 3.19 16.22
CA HIS A 174 4.92 3.55 17.52
C HIS A 174 3.40 3.50 17.52
N LEU A 175 2.75 4.03 16.48
CA LEU A 175 1.29 4.05 16.35
C LEU A 175 0.69 2.65 16.19
N THR A 176 1.33 1.81 15.39
CA THR A 176 0.76 0.52 14.98
C THR A 176 1.26 -0.66 15.81
N GLY A 177 2.42 -0.52 16.44
CA GLY A 177 3.09 -1.58 17.18
C GLY A 177 3.53 -2.75 16.30
N PHE A 178 3.81 -2.53 15.01
CA PHE A 178 4.45 -3.55 14.16
C PHE A 178 5.88 -3.82 14.61
N ASP A 179 6.35 -5.05 14.42
CA ASP A 179 7.73 -5.43 14.79
C ASP A 179 8.76 -4.70 13.93
N ARG A 180 8.44 -4.45 12.66
CA ARG A 180 9.26 -3.74 11.69
C ARG A 180 8.41 -2.80 10.85
N VAL A 181 8.90 -1.60 10.63
CA VAL A 181 8.37 -0.62 9.67
C VAL A 181 9.52 -0.11 8.83
N MET A 182 9.36 -0.15 7.53
CA MET A 182 10.38 0.25 6.55
C MET A 182 9.82 1.31 5.62
N LEU A 183 10.68 2.21 5.19
CA LEU A 183 10.43 3.07 4.05
C LEU A 183 11.13 2.48 2.83
N TYR A 184 10.33 2.00 1.89
CA TYR A 184 10.75 1.40 0.63
C TYR A 184 10.56 2.40 -0.49
N ARG A 185 11.64 2.77 -1.19
CA ARG A 185 11.63 3.70 -2.31
C ARG A 185 11.77 2.93 -3.62
N PHE A 186 10.92 3.26 -4.61
CA PHE A 186 11.07 2.76 -5.96
C PHE A 186 12.06 3.58 -6.76
N GLU A 187 12.96 2.90 -7.45
CA GLU A 187 13.89 3.50 -8.39
C GLU A 187 13.26 3.62 -9.80
N PRO A 188 13.78 4.49 -10.68
CA PRO A 188 13.28 4.64 -12.05
C PRO A 188 13.30 3.35 -12.88
N SER A 189 14.20 2.40 -12.57
CA SER A 189 14.29 1.05 -13.17
C SER A 189 13.12 0.15 -12.75
N GLY A 190 12.43 0.52 -11.66
CA GLY A 190 11.38 -0.27 -11.01
C GLY A 190 11.87 -1.16 -9.87
N ASP A 191 13.18 -1.30 -9.68
CA ASP A 191 13.74 -1.88 -8.46
C ASP A 191 13.40 -1.00 -7.27
N GLY A 192 13.63 -1.50 -6.06
CA GLY A 192 13.42 -0.66 -4.89
C GLY A 192 14.42 -0.96 -3.81
N ASN A 193 14.57 -0.02 -2.90
CA ASN A 193 15.49 -0.13 -1.78
C ASN A 193 14.85 0.33 -0.48
N VAL A 194 15.32 -0.23 0.64
CA VAL A 194 14.92 0.18 1.98
C VAL A 194 15.81 1.35 2.42
N ILE A 195 15.25 2.56 2.46
CA ILE A 195 15.98 3.79 2.78
C ILE A 195 15.87 4.20 4.26
N ALA A 196 14.90 3.66 5.00
CA ALA A 196 14.80 3.81 6.44
C ALA A 196 14.11 2.58 7.06
N GLU A 197 14.44 2.26 8.30
CA GLU A 197 13.89 1.12 9.02
C GLU A 197 13.80 1.41 10.53
N ALA A 198 12.63 1.11 11.12
CA ALA A 198 12.43 1.00 12.56
C ALA A 198 11.99 -0.43 12.88
N ARG A 199 12.77 -1.16 13.71
CA ARG A 199 12.53 -2.59 13.96
C ARG A 199 12.75 -3.00 15.41
N ASP A 200 12.24 -4.17 15.78
CA ASP A 200 12.65 -4.87 16.99
C ASP A 200 14.17 -5.19 16.89
N PRO A 201 14.97 -4.90 17.91
CA PRO A 201 16.42 -5.16 17.88
C PRO A 201 16.83 -6.60 17.56
N ASN A 202 15.93 -7.57 17.82
CA ASN A 202 16.18 -9.00 17.57
C ASN A 202 15.91 -9.42 16.10
N LEU A 203 15.41 -8.53 15.25
CA LEU A 203 15.23 -8.81 13.84
C LEU A 203 16.48 -8.43 13.04
N GLU A 204 16.76 -9.18 11.97
CA GLU A 204 17.82 -8.80 11.02
C GLU A 204 17.48 -7.47 10.35
N PRO A 205 18.47 -6.59 10.09
CA PRO A 205 18.25 -5.33 9.41
C PRO A 205 17.98 -5.54 7.92
N TYR A 206 17.02 -4.79 7.39
CA TYR A 206 16.76 -4.69 5.94
C TYR A 206 17.18 -3.33 5.37
N LEU A 207 17.60 -2.39 6.22
CA LEU A 207 18.09 -1.08 5.79
C LEU A 207 19.22 -1.23 4.77
N GLY A 208 19.08 -0.58 3.62
CA GLY A 208 20.06 -0.62 2.52
C GLY A 208 19.92 -1.85 1.60
N LEU A 209 19.00 -2.78 1.86
CA LEU A 209 18.73 -3.88 0.93
C LEU A 209 17.99 -3.38 -0.31
N HIS A 210 18.37 -3.95 -1.46
CA HIS A 210 17.75 -3.72 -2.75
C HIS A 210 16.96 -4.94 -3.19
N TYR A 211 15.78 -4.70 -3.76
CA TYR A 211 14.87 -5.73 -4.22
C TYR A 211 14.56 -5.52 -5.70
N PRO A 212 14.53 -6.59 -6.50
CA PRO A 212 14.27 -6.48 -7.92
C PRO A 212 12.82 -6.06 -8.20
N ALA A 213 12.59 -5.46 -9.37
CA ALA A 213 11.27 -5.01 -9.81
C ALA A 213 10.20 -6.12 -9.83
N SER A 214 10.63 -7.38 -9.93
CA SER A 214 9.76 -8.57 -9.91
C SER A 214 9.08 -8.82 -8.57
N ASP A 215 9.67 -8.39 -7.44
CA ASP A 215 9.11 -8.63 -6.11
C ASP A 215 7.81 -7.86 -5.87
N ILE A 216 7.67 -6.69 -6.51
CA ILE A 216 6.42 -5.93 -6.54
C ILE A 216 6.06 -5.66 -8.01
N PRO A 217 5.35 -6.59 -8.67
CA PRO A 217 5.08 -6.51 -10.09
C PRO A 217 4.16 -5.32 -10.44
N GLN A 218 4.12 -4.95 -11.72
CA GLN A 218 3.47 -3.73 -12.20
C GLN A 218 1.98 -3.64 -11.82
N GLN A 219 1.23 -4.75 -11.88
CA GLN A 219 -0.18 -4.77 -11.50
C GLN A 219 -0.37 -4.49 -9.99
N ALA A 220 0.54 -4.95 -9.12
CA ALA A 220 0.50 -4.63 -7.71
C ALA A 220 0.79 -3.14 -7.47
N ARG A 221 1.79 -2.58 -8.15
CA ARG A 221 2.10 -1.14 -8.07
C ARG A 221 0.93 -0.27 -8.53
N HIS A 222 0.22 -0.70 -9.59
CA HIS A 222 -0.98 -0.02 -10.04
C HIS A 222 -2.06 0.00 -8.94
N LEU A 223 -2.32 -1.14 -8.29
CA LEU A 223 -3.31 -1.20 -7.20
C LEU A 223 -2.92 -0.35 -5.99
N TYR A 224 -1.63 -0.19 -5.69
CA TYR A 224 -1.14 0.73 -4.66
C TYR A 224 -1.39 2.20 -4.97
N THR A 225 -1.59 2.57 -6.24
CA THR A 225 -2.02 3.94 -6.59
C THR A 225 -3.53 4.15 -6.50
N LEU A 226 -4.32 3.09 -6.46
CA LEU A 226 -5.78 3.14 -6.34
C LEU A 226 -6.25 2.99 -4.88
N ASN A 227 -5.62 2.10 -4.13
CA ASN A 227 -5.92 1.84 -2.73
C ASN A 227 -4.64 2.05 -1.91
N HIS A 228 -4.57 3.18 -1.22
CA HIS A 228 -3.36 3.66 -0.59
C HIS A 228 -2.96 2.89 0.66
N LEU A 229 -3.85 2.10 1.24
CA LEU A 229 -3.55 1.28 2.39
C LEU A 229 -3.97 -0.17 2.17
N ARG A 230 -3.06 -1.11 2.38
CA ARG A 230 -3.32 -2.53 2.30
C ARG A 230 -2.97 -3.21 3.60
N LEU A 231 -3.91 -3.97 4.17
CA LEU A 231 -3.71 -4.75 5.39
C LEU A 231 -3.86 -6.25 5.10
N VAL A 232 -2.95 -7.05 5.63
CA VAL A 232 -3.02 -8.51 5.69
C VAL A 232 -2.87 -8.90 7.17
N PRO A 233 -3.98 -9.14 7.89
CA PRO A 233 -3.92 -9.44 9.32
C PRO A 233 -3.27 -10.76 9.68
N ASP A 234 -3.36 -11.75 8.80
CA ASP A 234 -2.72 -13.05 8.96
C ASP A 234 -2.40 -13.69 7.59
N ALA A 235 -1.13 -13.81 7.25
CA ALA A 235 -0.67 -14.40 5.98
C ALA A 235 -0.98 -15.89 5.83
N THR A 236 -1.54 -16.56 6.85
CA THR A 236 -1.93 -17.98 6.80
C THR A 236 -3.44 -18.17 6.70
N TYR A 237 -4.19 -17.12 6.40
CA TYR A 237 -5.64 -17.20 6.28
C TYR A 237 -6.07 -18.11 5.12
N THR A 238 -7.28 -18.67 5.25
CA THR A 238 -7.95 -19.34 4.14
C THR A 238 -8.82 -18.32 3.40
N PRO A 239 -8.62 -18.13 2.07
CA PRO A 239 -9.44 -17.21 1.29
C PRO A 239 -10.92 -17.60 1.30
N VAL A 240 -11.80 -16.61 1.41
CA VAL A 240 -13.25 -16.77 1.43
C VAL A 240 -13.82 -16.42 0.06
N ALA A 241 -14.52 -17.33 -0.57
CA ALA A 241 -15.10 -17.10 -1.89
C ALA A 241 -16.23 -16.06 -1.87
N VAL A 242 -16.31 -15.25 -2.90
CA VAL A 242 -17.49 -14.41 -3.21
C VAL A 242 -18.45 -15.24 -4.07
N ILE A 243 -19.73 -15.30 -3.71
CA ILE A 243 -20.76 -16.14 -4.31
C ILE A 243 -21.86 -15.26 -4.92
N PRO A 244 -22.20 -15.42 -6.22
CA PRO A 244 -21.44 -16.18 -7.23
C PRO A 244 -20.13 -15.49 -7.58
N GLN A 245 -19.12 -16.24 -8.03
CA GLN A 245 -17.81 -15.67 -8.44
C GLN A 245 -17.94 -14.83 -9.72
N LEU A 246 -18.75 -15.29 -10.65
CA LEU A 246 -19.06 -14.58 -11.90
C LEU A 246 -20.48 -14.06 -11.86
N ASP A 247 -20.71 -12.90 -12.42
CA ASP A 247 -22.04 -12.36 -12.60
C ASP A 247 -22.88 -13.34 -13.45
N PRO A 248 -24.07 -13.75 -13.02
CA PRO A 248 -24.86 -14.73 -13.76
C PRO A 248 -25.27 -14.30 -15.16
N LEU A 249 -25.39 -12.98 -15.41
CA LEU A 249 -25.84 -12.43 -16.69
C LEU A 249 -24.68 -12.10 -17.62
N THR A 250 -23.66 -11.42 -17.08
CA THR A 250 -22.54 -10.89 -17.89
C THR A 250 -21.33 -11.82 -17.91
N GLN A 251 -21.29 -12.82 -17.01
CA GLN A 251 -20.13 -13.70 -16.79
C GLN A 251 -18.86 -12.94 -16.42
N ALA A 252 -18.99 -11.68 -15.99
CA ALA A 252 -17.86 -10.87 -15.54
C ALA A 252 -17.50 -11.16 -14.08
N PRO A 253 -16.20 -11.21 -13.75
CA PRO A 253 -15.74 -11.27 -12.37
C PRO A 253 -15.98 -9.92 -11.67
N LEU A 254 -16.00 -9.93 -10.33
CA LEU A 254 -16.09 -8.71 -9.54
C LEU A 254 -14.70 -8.05 -9.45
N ASP A 255 -14.61 -6.78 -9.81
CA ASP A 255 -13.42 -5.97 -9.60
C ASP A 255 -13.35 -5.51 -8.13
N LEU A 256 -12.32 -5.94 -7.43
CA LEU A 256 -12.04 -5.65 -6.03
C LEU A 256 -10.85 -4.68 -5.86
N SER A 257 -10.51 -3.89 -6.89
CA SER A 257 -9.39 -2.95 -6.85
C SER A 257 -9.47 -1.98 -5.65
N GLN A 258 -10.66 -1.52 -5.33
CA GLN A 258 -10.94 -0.59 -4.21
C GLN A 258 -11.18 -1.33 -2.88
N SER A 259 -11.30 -2.65 -2.89
CA SER A 259 -11.73 -3.44 -1.75
C SER A 259 -10.62 -3.63 -0.71
N VAL A 260 -10.92 -3.34 0.55
CA VAL A 260 -10.00 -3.55 1.68
C VAL A 260 -9.90 -5.01 2.08
N LEU A 261 -11.00 -5.78 1.90
CA LEU A 261 -11.05 -7.22 2.21
C LEU A 261 -10.50 -8.08 1.07
N ARG A 262 -10.20 -7.53 -0.10
CA ARG A 262 -9.69 -8.29 -1.24
C ARG A 262 -8.57 -9.26 -0.83
N SER A 263 -8.69 -10.54 -1.22
CA SER A 263 -7.64 -11.54 -1.02
C SER A 263 -6.36 -11.13 -1.75
N ILE A 264 -5.20 -11.50 -1.21
CA ILE A 264 -3.91 -11.29 -1.87
C ILE A 264 -3.49 -12.53 -2.63
N SER A 265 -2.51 -12.37 -3.53
CA SER A 265 -1.93 -13.46 -4.29
C SER A 265 -1.43 -14.58 -3.37
N PRO A 266 -1.67 -15.86 -3.70
CA PRO A 266 -1.09 -17.00 -2.97
C PRO A 266 0.45 -16.95 -2.91
N LEU A 267 1.11 -16.51 -3.98
CA LEU A 267 2.56 -16.33 -3.98
C LEU A 267 3.01 -15.27 -2.99
N HIS A 268 2.25 -14.18 -2.85
CA HIS A 268 2.60 -13.16 -1.87
C HIS A 268 2.41 -13.65 -0.42
N THR A 269 1.39 -14.47 -0.16
CA THR A 269 1.25 -15.11 1.17
C THR A 269 2.39 -16.07 1.46
N GLU A 270 2.82 -16.87 0.49
CA GLU A 270 3.99 -17.75 0.60
C GLU A 270 5.27 -16.96 0.83
N TYR A 271 5.49 -15.88 0.09
CA TYR A 271 6.62 -14.98 0.25
C TYR A 271 6.69 -14.40 1.67
N MET A 272 5.56 -13.89 2.20
CA MET A 272 5.48 -13.40 3.58
C MET A 272 5.84 -14.49 4.60
N GLN A 273 5.29 -15.70 4.43
CA GLN A 273 5.55 -16.82 5.33
C GLN A 273 7.03 -17.23 5.31
N ASN A 274 7.67 -17.26 4.14
CA ASN A 274 9.10 -17.54 3.98
C ASN A 274 9.98 -16.50 4.69
N MET A 275 9.55 -15.24 4.76
CA MET A 275 10.20 -14.18 5.56
C MET A 275 9.87 -14.24 7.06
N GLY A 276 9.05 -15.19 7.51
CA GLY A 276 8.58 -15.24 8.91
C GLY A 276 7.58 -14.12 9.26
N VAL A 277 6.92 -13.52 8.27
CA VAL A 277 5.94 -12.44 8.45
C VAL A 277 4.54 -13.02 8.45
N ARG A 278 3.80 -12.81 9.54
CA ARG A 278 2.42 -13.27 9.71
C ARG A 278 1.40 -12.17 9.42
N ALA A 279 1.72 -10.93 9.69
CA ALA A 279 0.87 -9.80 9.35
C ALA A 279 1.66 -8.70 8.65
N SER A 280 1.03 -8.03 7.70
CA SER A 280 1.63 -6.94 6.95
C SER A 280 0.63 -5.81 6.75
N MET A 281 1.14 -4.59 6.76
CA MET A 281 0.42 -3.41 6.31
C MET A 281 1.34 -2.59 5.41
N SER A 282 0.82 -2.12 4.29
CA SER A 282 1.54 -1.19 3.42
C SER A 282 0.74 0.09 3.24
N ILE A 283 1.44 1.23 3.27
CA ILE A 283 0.89 2.56 3.06
C ILE A 283 1.61 3.14 1.85
N SER A 284 0.85 3.51 0.83
CA SER A 284 1.38 4.02 -0.43
C SER A 284 1.81 5.49 -0.28
N LEU A 285 2.99 5.78 -0.76
CA LEU A 285 3.49 7.14 -0.92
C LEU A 285 3.32 7.54 -2.39
N VAL A 286 2.22 8.21 -2.69
CA VAL A 286 1.83 8.59 -4.05
C VAL A 286 1.97 10.09 -4.23
N ARG A 287 2.67 10.51 -5.30
CA ARG A 287 2.74 11.90 -5.74
C ARG A 287 2.50 11.97 -7.25
N ASP A 288 1.72 12.94 -7.69
CA ASP A 288 1.40 13.17 -9.10
C ASP A 288 0.87 11.90 -9.79
N ARG A 289 0.07 11.10 -9.09
CA ARG A 289 -0.48 9.79 -9.50
C ARG A 289 0.60 8.73 -9.78
N GLN A 290 1.80 8.91 -9.24
CA GLN A 290 2.88 7.94 -9.34
C GLN A 290 3.23 7.39 -7.96
N LEU A 291 3.43 6.10 -7.88
CA LEU A 291 3.89 5.43 -6.67
C LEU A 291 5.40 5.70 -6.51
N TRP A 292 5.74 6.58 -5.56
CA TRP A 292 7.12 6.91 -5.22
C TRP A 292 7.74 5.87 -4.28
N GLY A 293 6.94 5.36 -3.35
CA GLY A 293 7.42 4.41 -2.35
C GLY A 293 6.30 3.79 -1.53
N LEU A 294 6.67 2.97 -0.57
CA LEU A 294 5.76 2.33 0.39
C LEU A 294 6.32 2.46 1.81
N ILE A 295 5.45 2.71 2.78
CA ILE A 295 5.76 2.37 4.17
C ILE A 295 5.29 0.93 4.36
N ALA A 296 6.23 -0.01 4.49
CA ALA A 296 5.97 -1.44 4.64
C ALA A 296 6.13 -1.85 6.10
N CYS A 297 5.06 -2.42 6.67
CA CYS A 297 4.98 -2.84 8.06
C CYS A 297 4.88 -4.36 8.13
N HIS A 298 5.71 -5.01 8.96
CA HIS A 298 5.75 -6.46 9.13
C HIS A 298 5.63 -6.84 10.60
N HIS A 299 4.89 -7.94 10.87
CA HIS A 299 4.72 -8.49 12.22
C HIS A 299 4.83 -10.01 12.21
N ARG A 300 5.42 -10.59 13.26
CA ARG A 300 5.69 -12.04 13.37
C ARG A 300 4.47 -12.85 13.78
N THR A 301 3.44 -12.21 14.30
CA THR A 301 2.17 -12.86 14.68
C THR A 301 1.00 -12.20 13.96
N PRO A 302 -0.17 -12.81 13.86
CA PRO A 302 -1.36 -12.18 13.32
C PRO A 302 -1.65 -10.86 14.02
N LYS A 303 -1.98 -9.82 13.25
CA LYS A 303 -2.23 -8.48 13.77
C LYS A 303 -3.25 -7.74 12.91
N LEU A 304 -4.41 -7.47 13.50
CA LEU A 304 -5.44 -6.64 12.91
C LEU A 304 -5.29 -5.20 13.45
N ILE A 305 -5.20 -4.24 12.54
CA ILE A 305 -5.12 -2.81 12.87
C ILE A 305 -6.51 -2.20 12.72
N PRO A 306 -7.05 -1.54 13.75
CA PRO A 306 -8.37 -0.89 13.69
C PRO A 306 -8.45 0.12 12.53
N TYR A 307 -9.62 0.21 11.90
CA TYR A 307 -9.84 1.08 10.75
C TYR A 307 -9.41 2.52 11.02
N PHE A 308 -9.80 3.05 12.17
CA PHE A 308 -9.41 4.39 12.60
C PHE A 308 -7.88 4.61 12.56
N LEU A 309 -7.12 3.67 13.10
CA LEU A 309 -5.65 3.78 13.13
C LEU A 309 -5.04 3.66 11.73
N ARG A 310 -5.65 2.86 10.85
CA ARG A 310 -5.27 2.77 9.43
C ARG A 310 -5.47 4.10 8.72
N THR A 311 -6.60 4.79 8.96
CA THR A 311 -6.88 6.12 8.41
C THR A 311 -5.85 7.15 8.90
N VAL A 312 -5.45 7.09 10.18
CA VAL A 312 -4.34 7.92 10.70
C VAL A 312 -3.05 7.66 9.93
N CYS A 313 -2.69 6.38 9.74
CA CYS A 313 -1.48 6.00 9.03
C CYS A 313 -1.51 6.41 7.55
N GLU A 314 -2.65 6.25 6.89
CA GLU A 314 -2.85 6.67 5.50
C GLU A 314 -2.67 8.18 5.35
N PHE A 315 -3.29 8.97 6.24
CA PHE A 315 -3.15 10.42 6.24
C PHE A 315 -1.69 10.86 6.46
N ILE A 316 -0.98 10.24 7.42
CA ILE A 316 0.45 10.49 7.63
C ILE A 316 1.24 10.14 6.36
N GLY A 317 0.95 9.03 5.71
CA GLY A 317 1.60 8.59 4.47
C GLY A 317 1.40 9.58 3.32
N GLN A 318 0.20 10.11 3.13
CA GLN A 318 -0.09 11.12 2.11
C GLN A 318 0.68 12.43 2.36
N MET A 319 0.70 12.91 3.61
CA MET A 319 1.48 14.09 3.98
C MET A 319 2.99 13.85 3.81
N ALA A 320 3.47 12.68 4.23
CA ALA A 320 4.87 12.29 4.07
C ALA A 320 5.28 12.18 2.60
N ALA A 321 4.42 11.67 1.73
CA ALA A 321 4.70 11.57 0.30
C ALA A 321 5.03 12.93 -0.31
N PHE A 322 4.29 13.97 0.08
CA PHE A 322 4.53 15.34 -0.39
C PHE A 322 5.90 15.88 0.09
N GLU A 323 6.18 15.78 1.39
CA GLU A 323 7.41 16.31 1.99
C GLU A 323 8.66 15.54 1.55
N LEU A 324 8.58 14.21 1.55
CA LEU A 324 9.72 13.35 1.15
C LEU A 324 10.11 13.57 -0.30
N THR A 325 9.12 13.63 -1.20
CA THR A 325 9.42 13.86 -2.62
C THR A 325 9.97 15.25 -2.89
N ALA A 326 9.47 16.28 -2.19
CA ALA A 326 10.01 17.63 -2.30
C ALA A 326 11.48 17.70 -1.83
N LYS A 327 11.81 17.06 -0.71
CA LYS A 327 13.19 16.99 -0.20
C LYS A 327 14.09 16.15 -1.10
N ALA A 328 13.61 15.03 -1.64
CA ALA A 328 14.36 14.22 -2.60
C ALA A 328 14.69 15.00 -3.88
N ASP A 329 13.71 15.73 -4.44
CA ASP A 329 13.91 16.58 -5.61
C ASP A 329 14.95 17.68 -5.36
N LEU A 330 15.00 18.24 -4.13
CA LEU A 330 16.01 19.22 -3.74
C LEU A 330 17.40 18.60 -3.66
N GLN A 331 17.54 17.44 -3.02
CA GLN A 331 18.82 16.71 -2.95
C GLN A 331 19.35 16.35 -4.34
N ASP A 332 18.48 15.85 -5.21
CA ASP A 332 18.86 15.51 -6.59
C ASP A 332 19.32 16.77 -7.37
N ARG A 333 18.67 17.88 -7.15
CA ARG A 333 19.06 19.17 -7.76
C ARG A 333 20.39 19.67 -7.23
N ASP A 334 20.59 19.65 -5.92
CA ASP A 334 21.84 20.08 -5.30
C ASP A 334 23.01 19.21 -5.79
N TYR A 335 22.81 17.89 -5.85
CA TYR A 335 23.76 16.96 -6.43
C TYR A 335 24.09 17.27 -7.90
N GLN A 336 23.10 17.59 -8.74
CA GLN A 336 23.32 17.98 -10.14
C GLN A 336 24.14 19.26 -10.23
N ILE A 337 23.87 20.27 -9.39
CA ILE A 337 24.65 21.52 -9.34
C ILE A 337 26.07 21.24 -8.93
N GLU A 338 26.31 20.37 -7.94
CA GLU A 338 27.65 19.98 -7.51
C GLU A 338 28.42 19.29 -8.63
N ILE A 339 27.81 18.30 -9.29
CA ILE A 339 28.40 17.59 -10.44
C ILE A 339 28.73 18.57 -11.60
N ASP A 340 27.84 19.47 -11.94
CA ASP A 340 28.08 20.43 -13.02
C ASP A 340 29.18 21.44 -12.65
N THR A 341 29.30 21.81 -11.38
CA THR A 341 30.38 22.63 -10.86
C THR A 341 31.73 21.91 -10.97
N LEU A 342 31.77 20.63 -10.54
CA LEU A 342 32.95 19.78 -10.64
C LEU A 342 33.35 19.55 -12.10
N LYS A 343 32.41 19.25 -12.99
CA LYS A 343 32.66 19.13 -14.44
C LYS A 343 33.29 20.42 -15.01
N THR A 344 32.71 21.59 -14.68
CA THR A 344 33.18 22.88 -15.18
C THR A 344 34.60 23.16 -14.71
N SER A 345 34.90 22.95 -13.42
CA SER A 345 36.23 23.06 -12.85
C SER A 345 37.24 22.13 -13.56
N PHE A 346 36.84 20.88 -13.74
CA PHE A 346 37.64 19.85 -14.40
C PHE A 346 37.94 20.18 -15.87
N PHE A 347 36.98 20.59 -16.66
CA PHE A 347 37.17 21.03 -18.06
C PHE A 347 38.06 22.25 -18.15
N LYS A 348 37.93 23.19 -17.21
CA LYS A 348 38.80 24.36 -17.13
C LYS A 348 40.26 23.95 -16.88
N SER A 349 40.48 23.01 -15.94
CA SER A 349 41.83 22.50 -15.67
C SER A 349 42.45 21.79 -16.87
N ILE A 350 41.67 20.97 -17.59
CA ILE A 350 42.12 20.28 -18.80
C ILE A 350 42.48 21.29 -19.91
N SER A 351 41.63 22.31 -20.10
CA SER A 351 41.84 23.32 -21.18
C SER A 351 43.08 24.23 -20.98
N GLN A 352 43.58 24.29 -19.74
CA GLN A 352 44.78 25.09 -19.39
C GLN A 352 46.09 24.28 -19.51
N GLN A 353 46.00 22.98 -19.76
CA GLN A 353 47.16 22.13 -19.86
C GLN A 353 47.37 21.62 -21.30
N THR A 354 48.62 21.43 -21.69
CA THR A 354 49.00 20.88 -22.98
C THR A 354 48.84 19.37 -23.06
N ASP A 355 48.78 18.70 -21.91
CA ASP A 355 48.63 17.23 -21.79
C ASP A 355 47.49 16.89 -20.82
N VAL A 356 46.58 16.06 -21.30
CA VAL A 356 45.38 15.60 -20.57
C VAL A 356 45.74 14.80 -19.32
N LEU A 357 46.85 14.02 -19.38
CA LEU A 357 47.31 13.20 -18.23
C LEU A 357 47.83 14.09 -17.11
N THR A 358 48.56 15.15 -17.44
CA THR A 358 49.04 16.12 -16.45
C THR A 358 47.84 16.82 -15.80
N ALA A 359 46.82 17.20 -16.57
CA ALA A 359 45.60 17.80 -16.04
C ALA A 359 44.83 16.86 -15.07
N LEU A 360 44.68 15.57 -15.43
CA LEU A 360 44.04 14.56 -14.60
C LEU A 360 44.78 14.24 -13.28
N THR A 361 46.10 14.39 -13.29
CA THR A 361 46.94 14.07 -12.11
C THR A 361 47.18 15.27 -11.19
N GLN A 362 46.96 16.51 -11.68
CA GLN A 362 47.14 17.73 -10.88
C GLN A 362 46.00 17.97 -9.89
N SER A 363 44.78 17.52 -10.22
CA SER A 363 43.61 17.63 -9.33
C SER A 363 42.97 16.26 -9.07
N PRO A 364 43.69 15.34 -8.40
CA PRO A 364 43.18 13.99 -8.15
C PRO A 364 41.91 13.99 -7.27
N THR A 365 41.79 14.98 -6.38
CA THR A 365 40.60 15.14 -5.53
C THR A 365 39.34 15.46 -6.33
N ASP A 366 39.45 16.32 -7.34
CA ASP A 366 38.29 16.67 -8.19
C ASP A 366 37.83 15.48 -9.03
N LEU A 367 38.77 14.68 -9.52
CA LEU A 367 38.49 13.44 -10.25
C LEU A 367 37.82 12.39 -9.34
N LEU A 368 38.30 12.25 -8.11
CA LEU A 368 37.73 11.33 -7.14
C LEU A 368 36.32 11.75 -6.71
N ASN A 369 36.13 13.05 -6.46
CA ASN A 369 34.85 13.60 -6.07
C ASN A 369 33.81 13.47 -7.21
N LEU A 370 34.23 13.62 -8.48
CA LEU A 370 33.33 13.47 -9.64
C LEU A 370 32.66 12.11 -9.72
N VAL A 371 33.33 11.05 -9.23
CA VAL A 371 32.86 9.66 -9.28
C VAL A 371 32.61 9.06 -7.89
N GLY A 372 32.68 9.87 -6.84
CA GLY A 372 32.48 9.42 -5.46
C GLY A 372 33.47 8.33 -5.02
N ALA A 373 34.70 8.34 -5.56
CA ALA A 373 35.72 7.32 -5.30
C ALA A 373 36.72 7.76 -4.24
N THR A 374 37.25 6.80 -3.47
CA THR A 374 38.29 7.05 -2.46
C THR A 374 39.72 6.89 -3.00
N GLY A 375 39.87 6.44 -4.25
CA GLY A 375 41.17 6.28 -4.91
C GLY A 375 41.05 6.06 -6.40
N SER A 376 42.06 6.50 -7.17
CA SER A 376 42.14 6.31 -8.62
C SER A 376 43.47 5.67 -9.03
N ARG A 377 43.45 4.88 -10.10
CA ARG A 377 44.66 4.33 -10.72
C ARG A 377 44.66 4.61 -12.20
N SER A 378 45.62 5.41 -12.67
CA SER A 378 45.83 5.64 -14.11
C SER A 378 46.80 4.59 -14.67
N ARG A 379 46.45 4.00 -15.83
CA ARG A 379 47.33 3.08 -16.57
C ARG A 379 47.69 3.70 -17.91
N LEU A 380 48.91 4.17 -18.04
CA LEU A 380 49.45 4.64 -19.32
C LEU A 380 49.82 3.43 -20.19
N LYS A 381 49.27 3.32 -21.39
CA LYS A 381 49.89 2.56 -22.47
C LYS A 381 50.87 3.52 -23.17
N VAL A 382 52.15 3.32 -22.90
CA VAL A 382 53.21 3.93 -23.74
C VAL A 382 53.22 3.13 -25.03
N SER A 383 52.82 3.77 -26.13
CA SER A 383 52.93 3.25 -27.49
C SER A 383 54.33 3.52 -28.04
#